data_e7f737fe098fb071ea05a99bd1f89a07
#
_entry.id   e7f737fe098fb071ea05a99bd1f89a07
#
_cell.length_a   1.000
_cell.length_b   1.000
_cell.length_c   1.000
_cell.angle_alpha   90.00
_cell.angle_beta   90.00
_cell.angle_gamma   90.00
#
_symmetry.space_group_name_H-M   'P 1'
#
loop_
_entity.id
_entity.type
_entity.pdbx_description
1 polymer ?
#
loop_
_entity_poly.entity_id
_entity_poly.type
_entity_poly.pdbx_seq_one_letter_code
_entity_poly.pdbx_strand_id
1 'polypeptide(L)'
;MGETQRGQERSRKKRIVTAGLVLAMAVSFAGLGYVVFRKLSPGGYRDYTVQKEQYYVEYSEEYDYGEVITVEYPVLTGIDSVIQEQMNAQLYETAMDRVNYWHFHPSKAVKAFQAHQFTIFCSDVTSDVTYHSQYLLSVDFYELYSAGNPVWNTNITERGFNADLLTGEIYELTDILEINREFMDLWGACYCEQTGEEAWDEEELTLLLSWFLQEDEELKAVYESRPFFYVTENKEFVVGLSLDPVLYGAITYEPTSRILSTVVKPQELAPFKTGSEFWDRYEKSRAAGEVLPCEDKVKNIWLGEGAGIWNYF
;
A
#
# COMPACT_ATOMS: atom_id res chain seq x y z
N MET A 1 -57.66 38.50 15.09
CA MET A 1 -56.53 38.60 14.11
C MET A 1 -55.45 37.58 14.31
N GLY A 2 -55.54 36.58 15.18
CA GLY A 2 -54.49 35.64 15.53
C GLY A 2 -54.53 34.25 14.86
N GLU A 3 -55.64 33.80 14.34
CA GLU A 3 -55.79 32.44 13.81
C GLU A 3 -55.31 32.30 12.37
N THR A 4 -55.44 33.31 11.56
CA THR A 4 -55.03 33.30 10.14
C THR A 4 -53.50 33.26 10.00
N GLN A 5 -52.74 33.89 10.88
CA GLN A 5 -51.27 33.86 10.87
C GLN A 5 -50.69 32.50 11.29
N ARG A 6 -51.29 31.84 12.29
CA ARG A 6 -50.86 30.48 12.72
C ARG A 6 -51.09 29.42 11.64
N GLY A 7 -52.14 29.54 10.84
CA GLY A 7 -52.43 28.64 9.73
C GLY A 7 -51.40 28.77 8.60
N GLN A 8 -51.00 30.01 8.27
CA GLN A 8 -50.01 30.28 7.24
C GLN A 8 -48.59 29.79 7.66
N GLU A 9 -48.24 29.97 8.91
CA GLU A 9 -46.92 29.51 9.42
C GLU A 9 -46.80 28.00 9.47
N ARG A 10 -47.86 27.26 9.85
CA ARG A 10 -47.91 25.78 9.77
C ARG A 10 -47.85 25.28 8.34
N SER A 11 -48.50 25.95 7.38
CA SER A 11 -48.44 25.58 5.96
C SER A 11 -47.03 25.79 5.39
N ARG A 12 -46.36 26.89 5.76
CA ARG A 12 -44.99 27.20 5.34
C ARG A 12 -43.97 26.19 5.91
N LYS A 13 -44.09 25.81 7.19
CA LYS A 13 -43.25 24.78 7.82
C LYS A 13 -43.43 23.41 7.17
N LYS A 14 -44.66 22.99 6.87
CA LYS A 14 -44.95 21.77 6.14
C LYS A 14 -44.31 21.76 4.74
N ARG A 15 -44.39 22.86 3.99
CA ARG A 15 -43.78 22.96 2.65
C ARG A 15 -42.25 22.89 2.71
N ILE A 16 -41.61 23.51 3.71
CA ILE A 16 -40.15 23.43 3.90
C ILE A 16 -39.71 22.02 4.25
N VAL A 17 -40.41 21.32 5.14
CA VAL A 17 -40.10 19.94 5.51
C VAL A 17 -40.33 19.00 4.33
N THR A 18 -41.40 19.19 3.56
CA THR A 18 -41.64 18.35 2.36
C THR A 18 -40.60 18.62 1.29
N ALA A 19 -40.17 19.85 1.05
CA ALA A 19 -39.12 20.18 0.10
C ALA A 19 -37.76 19.60 0.53
N GLY A 20 -37.44 19.67 1.84
CA GLY A 20 -36.22 19.04 2.38
C GLY A 20 -36.20 17.52 2.23
N LEU A 21 -37.35 16.87 2.47
CA LEU A 21 -37.49 15.41 2.29
C LEU A 21 -37.36 14.99 0.81
N VAL A 22 -37.95 15.76 -0.09
CA VAL A 22 -37.84 15.51 -1.54
C VAL A 22 -36.42 15.71 -2.02
N LEU A 23 -35.71 16.72 -1.53
CA LEU A 23 -34.30 16.96 -1.85
C LEU A 23 -33.40 15.82 -1.32
N ALA A 24 -33.61 15.40 -0.07
CA ALA A 24 -32.88 14.30 0.52
C ALA A 24 -33.08 12.97 -0.24
N MET A 25 -34.33 12.68 -0.65
CA MET A 25 -34.61 11.53 -1.50
C MET A 25 -33.96 11.64 -2.88
N ALA A 26 -33.99 12.81 -3.51
CA ALA A 26 -33.38 13.03 -4.81
C ALA A 26 -31.86 12.83 -4.77
N VAL A 27 -31.21 13.32 -3.71
CA VAL A 27 -29.76 13.11 -3.50
C VAL A 27 -29.45 11.62 -3.25
N SER A 28 -30.29 10.92 -2.45
CA SER A 28 -30.13 9.48 -2.19
C SER A 28 -30.35 8.65 -3.46
N PHE A 29 -31.35 8.98 -4.29
CA PHE A 29 -31.58 8.33 -5.58
C PHE A 29 -30.49 8.63 -6.60
N ALA A 30 -29.95 9.85 -6.62
CA ALA A 30 -28.82 10.20 -7.47
C ALA A 30 -27.56 9.44 -7.05
N GLY A 31 -27.28 9.32 -5.75
CA GLY A 31 -26.17 8.52 -5.22
C GLY A 31 -26.33 7.02 -5.54
N LEU A 32 -27.51 6.43 -5.30
CA LEU A 32 -27.80 5.05 -5.66
C LEU A 32 -27.76 4.83 -7.17
N GLY A 33 -28.31 5.75 -7.97
CA GLY A 33 -28.25 5.70 -9.42
C GLY A 33 -26.82 5.76 -9.96
N TYR A 34 -25.98 6.58 -9.35
CA TYR A 34 -24.57 6.69 -9.68
C TYR A 34 -23.79 5.40 -9.37
N VAL A 35 -24.01 4.81 -8.19
CA VAL A 35 -23.38 3.54 -7.80
C VAL A 35 -23.85 2.40 -8.70
N VAL A 36 -25.15 2.33 -9.02
CA VAL A 36 -25.70 1.31 -9.94
C VAL A 36 -25.21 1.52 -11.37
N PHE A 37 -25.16 2.76 -11.85
CA PHE A 37 -24.61 3.10 -13.17
C PHE A 37 -23.14 2.74 -13.27
N ARG A 38 -22.33 3.00 -12.24
CA ARG A 38 -20.93 2.57 -12.17
C ARG A 38 -20.76 1.05 -12.20
N LYS A 39 -21.58 0.31 -11.45
CA LYS A 39 -21.56 -1.17 -11.48
C LYS A 39 -22.00 -1.76 -12.83
N LEU A 40 -22.78 -1.03 -13.63
CA LEU A 40 -23.28 -1.45 -14.92
C LEU A 40 -22.50 -0.88 -16.11
N SER A 41 -21.60 0.04 -15.89
CA SER A 41 -20.74 0.59 -16.97
C SER A 41 -19.67 -0.42 -17.35
N PRO A 42 -19.67 -0.94 -18.59
CA PRO A 42 -18.76 -2.02 -19.00
C PRO A 42 -17.33 -1.58 -19.26
N GLY A 43 -16.97 -0.31 -19.08
CA GLY A 43 -15.66 0.21 -19.46
C GLY A 43 -14.88 0.75 -18.26
N GLY A 44 -13.74 0.15 -17.97
CA GLY A 44 -12.72 0.76 -17.12
C GLY A 44 -12.11 2.03 -17.75
N TYR A 45 -11.22 2.67 -17.06
CA TYR A 45 -10.52 3.86 -17.54
C TYR A 45 -9.50 3.50 -18.62
N ARG A 46 -9.51 4.20 -19.75
CA ARG A 46 -8.58 3.97 -20.86
C ARG A 46 -7.59 5.12 -21.07
N ASP A 47 -7.98 6.32 -20.67
CA ASP A 47 -7.24 7.55 -20.93
C ASP A 47 -6.75 8.17 -19.61
N TYR A 48 -6.08 7.38 -18.78
CA TYR A 48 -5.43 7.87 -17.58
C TYR A 48 -3.91 7.69 -17.68
N THR A 49 -3.16 8.45 -16.89
CA THR A 49 -1.71 8.36 -16.84
C THR A 49 -1.24 8.01 -15.43
N VAL A 50 -0.12 7.30 -15.37
CA VAL A 50 0.63 7.06 -14.13
C VAL A 50 1.97 7.76 -14.30
N GLN A 51 2.34 8.59 -13.33
CA GLN A 51 3.61 9.32 -13.30
C GLN A 51 4.29 9.07 -11.98
N LYS A 52 5.61 9.01 -11.96
CA LYS A 52 6.36 8.90 -10.71
C LYS A 52 6.65 10.32 -10.16
N GLU A 53 6.33 10.55 -8.90
CA GLU A 53 6.78 11.71 -8.14
C GLU A 53 7.94 11.29 -7.23
N GLN A 54 8.92 12.15 -7.10
CA GLN A 54 10.09 11.92 -6.26
C GLN A 54 10.15 12.98 -5.16
N TYR A 55 10.26 12.51 -3.93
CA TYR A 55 10.54 13.28 -2.74
C TYR A 55 12.00 13.10 -2.37
N TYR A 56 12.71 14.19 -2.17
CA TYR A 56 14.14 14.15 -1.87
C TYR A 56 14.47 15.10 -0.72
N VAL A 57 15.20 14.61 0.28
CA VAL A 57 15.76 15.41 1.36
C VAL A 57 17.26 15.22 1.35
N GLU A 58 17.98 16.30 1.21
CA GLU A 58 19.44 16.31 1.22
C GLU A 58 19.99 16.76 2.58
N TYR A 59 21.15 16.23 2.89
CA TYR A 59 21.96 16.50 4.05
C TYR A 59 22.24 18.00 4.24
N SER A 60 22.14 18.47 5.50
CA SER A 60 22.62 19.78 5.91
C SER A 60 23.97 19.64 6.60
N GLU A 61 25.02 20.36 6.10
CA GLU A 61 26.34 20.41 6.71
C GLU A 61 26.34 21.05 8.14
N GLU A 62 25.20 21.56 8.58
CA GLU A 62 25.04 22.23 9.87
C GLU A 62 24.97 21.25 11.06
N TYR A 63 24.78 19.95 10.79
CA TYR A 63 24.66 18.90 11.79
C TYR A 63 25.75 17.83 11.59
N ASP A 64 26.31 17.33 12.70
CA ASP A 64 27.35 16.29 12.70
C ASP A 64 26.87 14.90 12.15
N TYR A 65 25.64 14.81 11.66
CA TYR A 65 25.07 13.61 11.06
C TYR A 65 24.32 13.95 9.78
N GLY A 66 24.38 13.01 8.83
CA GLY A 66 23.75 13.13 7.53
C GLY A 66 22.47 12.31 7.44
N GLU A 67 21.48 12.89 6.81
CA GLU A 67 20.28 12.16 6.40
C GLU A 67 20.10 12.31 4.90
N VAL A 68 19.82 11.20 4.25
CA VAL A 68 19.43 11.18 2.84
C VAL A 68 18.15 10.38 2.74
N ILE A 69 17.10 11.03 2.27
CA ILE A 69 15.80 10.41 2.06
C ILE A 69 15.42 10.61 0.62
N THR A 70 15.26 9.52 -0.10
CA THR A 70 14.70 9.50 -1.45
C THR A 70 13.43 8.67 -1.42
N VAL A 71 12.33 9.23 -1.90
CA VAL A 71 11.06 8.51 -1.99
C VAL A 71 10.49 8.72 -3.39
N GLU A 72 10.30 7.62 -4.09
CA GLU A 72 9.66 7.59 -5.40
C GLU A 72 8.34 6.83 -5.30
N TYR A 73 7.26 7.42 -5.79
CA TYR A 73 5.94 6.83 -5.77
C TYR A 73 5.12 7.23 -6.99
N PRO A 74 4.21 6.36 -7.46
CA PRO A 74 3.37 6.67 -8.60
C PRO A 74 2.21 7.59 -8.22
N VAL A 75 1.82 8.46 -9.16
CA VAL A 75 0.66 9.35 -9.08
C VAL A 75 -0.23 9.13 -10.29
N LEU A 76 -1.51 8.93 -10.03
CA LEU A 76 -2.54 8.72 -11.04
C LEU A 76 -3.19 10.05 -11.45
N THR A 77 -3.48 10.19 -12.73
CA THR A 77 -4.22 11.34 -13.28
C THR A 77 -5.18 10.88 -14.36
N GLY A 78 -6.41 11.37 -14.34
CA GLY A 78 -7.39 11.11 -15.39
C GLY A 78 -8.45 10.05 -15.07
N ILE A 79 -8.46 9.52 -13.84
CA ILE A 79 -9.58 8.70 -13.33
C ILE A 79 -10.59 9.59 -12.60
N ASP A 80 -11.66 9.00 -12.04
CA ASP A 80 -12.60 9.74 -11.19
C ASP A 80 -11.88 10.51 -10.09
N SER A 81 -12.20 11.79 -9.92
CA SER A 81 -11.44 12.70 -9.07
C SER A 81 -11.40 12.28 -7.59
N VAL A 82 -12.48 11.69 -7.07
CA VAL A 82 -12.55 11.23 -5.68
C VAL A 82 -11.67 10.00 -5.47
N ILE A 83 -11.73 9.05 -6.41
CA ILE A 83 -10.89 7.85 -6.40
C ILE A 83 -9.44 8.24 -6.62
N GLN A 84 -9.16 9.15 -7.53
CA GLN A 84 -7.81 9.63 -7.80
C GLN A 84 -7.16 10.23 -6.56
N GLU A 85 -7.87 11.13 -5.85
CA GLU A 85 -7.38 11.73 -4.61
C GLU A 85 -7.12 10.67 -3.53
N GLN A 86 -8.06 9.75 -3.34
CA GLN A 86 -7.92 8.66 -2.38
C GLN A 86 -6.72 7.76 -2.71
N MET A 87 -6.59 7.33 -3.95
CA MET A 87 -5.51 6.43 -4.36
C MET A 87 -4.14 7.10 -4.29
N ASN A 88 -4.04 8.35 -4.74
CA ASN A 88 -2.78 9.09 -4.66
C ASN A 88 -2.35 9.33 -3.20
N ALA A 89 -3.31 9.58 -2.30
CA ALA A 89 -3.01 9.67 -0.87
C ALA A 89 -2.50 8.33 -0.32
N GLN A 90 -3.13 7.21 -0.67
CA GLN A 90 -2.70 5.87 -0.21
C GLN A 90 -1.33 5.46 -0.79
N LEU A 91 -1.07 5.74 -2.06
CA LEU A 91 0.25 5.51 -2.68
C LEU A 91 1.35 6.30 -1.96
N TYR A 92 1.09 7.58 -1.66
CA TYR A 92 2.01 8.41 -0.88
C TYR A 92 2.19 7.87 0.56
N GLU A 93 1.12 7.52 1.26
CA GLU A 93 1.18 6.95 2.61
C GLU A 93 1.96 5.63 2.63
N THR A 94 1.75 4.77 1.63
CA THR A 94 2.51 3.52 1.48
C THR A 94 3.99 3.78 1.29
N ALA A 95 4.35 4.71 0.41
CA ALA A 95 5.75 5.08 0.17
C ALA A 95 6.42 5.70 1.41
N MET A 96 5.66 6.47 2.20
CA MET A 96 6.18 7.18 3.36
C MET A 96 6.17 6.37 4.66
N ASP A 97 5.60 5.17 4.69
CA ASP A 97 5.40 4.42 5.93
C ASP A 97 6.69 4.20 6.72
N ARG A 98 7.72 3.62 6.10
CA ARG A 98 9.02 3.40 6.76
C ARG A 98 9.80 4.69 6.96
N VAL A 99 9.71 5.64 6.04
CA VAL A 99 10.30 6.97 6.18
C VAL A 99 9.73 7.66 7.42
N ASN A 100 8.43 7.62 7.61
CA ASN A 100 7.78 8.13 8.82
C ASN A 100 8.26 7.40 10.08
N TYR A 101 8.36 6.08 10.03
CA TYR A 101 8.83 5.27 11.15
C TYR A 101 10.27 5.62 11.58
N TRP A 102 11.17 5.79 10.61
CA TRP A 102 12.58 6.05 10.88
C TRP A 102 12.91 7.54 11.08
N HIS A 103 12.26 8.45 10.34
CA HIS A 103 12.69 9.84 10.25
C HIS A 103 11.67 10.85 10.81
N PHE A 104 10.42 10.82 10.32
CA PHE A 104 9.47 11.90 10.65
C PHE A 104 8.68 11.67 11.93
N HIS A 105 8.33 10.42 12.23
CA HIS A 105 7.53 10.06 13.41
C HIS A 105 8.16 8.91 14.22
N PRO A 106 9.49 8.95 14.49
CA PRO A 106 10.16 7.87 15.16
C PRO A 106 9.65 7.66 16.58
N SER A 107 9.49 6.41 16.97
CA SER A 107 9.16 6.02 18.34
C SER A 107 10.29 6.37 19.31
N LYS A 108 10.02 6.31 20.62
CA LYS A 108 11.08 6.50 21.62
C LYS A 108 12.22 5.48 21.47
N ALA A 109 11.90 4.25 21.06
CA ALA A 109 12.90 3.20 20.82
C ALA A 109 13.77 3.54 19.61
N VAL A 110 13.15 3.98 18.50
CA VAL A 110 13.88 4.43 17.30
C VAL A 110 14.78 5.61 17.63
N LYS A 111 14.29 6.63 18.34
CA LYS A 111 15.10 7.77 18.79
C LYS A 111 16.30 7.35 19.65
N ALA A 112 16.09 6.44 20.59
CA ALA A 112 17.17 5.91 21.45
C ALA A 112 18.20 5.14 20.61
N PHE A 113 17.75 4.35 19.64
CA PHE A 113 18.62 3.66 18.70
C PHE A 113 19.46 4.64 17.88
N GLN A 114 18.85 5.67 17.31
CA GLN A 114 19.52 6.70 16.53
C GLN A 114 20.53 7.50 17.36
N ALA A 115 20.20 7.88 18.58
CA ALA A 115 21.05 8.69 19.44
C ALA A 115 22.35 8.00 19.90
N HIS A 116 22.40 6.67 19.89
CA HIS A 116 23.50 5.96 20.53
C HIS A 116 24.61 5.52 19.57
N GLN A 117 24.39 5.44 18.26
CA GLN A 117 25.33 4.70 17.42
C GLN A 117 25.60 5.25 16.01
N PHE A 118 24.78 6.13 15.47
CA PHE A 118 24.87 6.43 14.05
C PHE A 118 24.97 7.90 13.73
N THR A 119 25.76 8.21 12.71
CA THR A 119 25.94 9.57 12.20
C THR A 119 25.34 9.76 10.81
N ILE A 120 24.88 8.70 10.17
CA ILE A 120 24.25 8.73 8.85
C ILE A 120 23.03 7.82 8.88
N PHE A 121 21.90 8.37 8.43
CA PHE A 121 20.64 7.64 8.28
C PHE A 121 20.11 7.87 6.87
N CYS A 122 19.80 6.80 6.16
CA CYS A 122 19.32 6.88 4.80
C CYS A 122 18.05 6.03 4.65
N SER A 123 17.06 6.56 3.96
CA SER A 123 15.95 5.78 3.40
C SER A 123 15.89 6.05 1.90
N ASP A 124 15.83 4.97 1.13
CA ASP A 124 15.66 5.01 -0.31
C ASP A 124 14.46 4.13 -0.68
N VAL A 125 13.36 4.77 -1.03
CA VAL A 125 12.11 4.12 -1.41
C VAL A 125 11.96 4.24 -2.91
N THR A 126 11.93 3.10 -3.58
CA THR A 126 11.63 3.01 -4.99
C THR A 126 10.28 2.35 -5.20
N SER A 127 9.65 2.63 -6.33
CA SER A 127 8.38 2.01 -6.69
C SER A 127 8.37 1.60 -8.16
N ASP A 128 7.86 0.41 -8.41
CA ASP A 128 7.62 -0.08 -9.76
C ASP A 128 6.14 -0.32 -9.98
N VAL A 129 5.59 0.30 -11.02
CA VAL A 129 4.24 -0.02 -11.48
C VAL A 129 4.32 -1.31 -12.27
N THR A 130 4.13 -2.43 -11.57
CA THR A 130 4.32 -3.78 -12.11
C THR A 130 3.19 -4.21 -13.02
N TYR A 131 1.98 -3.66 -12.78
CA TYR A 131 0.82 -3.91 -13.62
C TYR A 131 -0.16 -2.74 -13.54
N HIS A 132 -0.62 -2.24 -14.66
CA HIS A 132 -1.79 -1.40 -14.68
C HIS A 132 -2.63 -1.62 -15.93
N SER A 133 -3.92 -1.55 -15.74
CA SER A 133 -4.92 -1.82 -16.75
C SER A 133 -6.06 -0.81 -16.63
N GLN A 134 -7.14 -1.07 -17.31
CA GLN A 134 -8.36 -0.28 -17.19
C GLN A 134 -9.08 -0.46 -15.84
N TYR A 135 -8.72 -1.49 -15.06
CA TYR A 135 -9.45 -1.93 -13.86
C TYR A 135 -8.59 -2.01 -12.63
N LEU A 136 -7.33 -2.41 -12.77
CA LEU A 136 -6.41 -2.67 -11.67
C LEU A 136 -5.11 -1.90 -11.84
N LEU A 137 -4.60 -1.41 -10.73
CA LEU A 137 -3.23 -0.94 -10.55
C LEU A 137 -2.53 -1.85 -9.57
N SER A 138 -1.29 -2.26 -9.90
CA SER A 138 -0.41 -3.01 -9.01
C SER A 138 0.95 -2.33 -8.98
N VAL A 139 1.46 -2.10 -7.78
CA VAL A 139 2.73 -1.42 -7.55
C VAL A 139 3.53 -2.22 -6.54
N ASP A 140 4.81 -2.39 -6.83
CA ASP A 140 5.80 -2.88 -5.89
C ASP A 140 6.54 -1.69 -5.27
N PHE A 141 6.63 -1.64 -3.96
CA PHE A 141 7.43 -0.68 -3.21
C PHE A 141 8.58 -1.41 -2.53
N TYR A 142 9.78 -0.97 -2.83
CA TYR A 142 11.01 -1.48 -2.25
C TYR A 142 11.71 -0.36 -1.48
N GLU A 143 11.98 -0.59 -0.21
CA GLU A 143 12.64 0.38 0.65
C GLU A 143 13.93 -0.19 1.21
N LEU A 144 15.01 0.56 1.04
CA LEU A 144 16.28 0.32 1.66
C LEU A 144 16.50 1.36 2.75
N TYR A 145 16.61 0.92 3.99
CA TYR A 145 17.03 1.74 5.11
C TYR A 145 18.44 1.37 5.52
N SER A 146 19.31 2.35 5.68
CA SER A 146 20.66 2.13 6.17
C SER A 146 21.07 3.15 7.23
N ALA A 147 21.76 2.66 8.28
CA ALA A 147 22.34 3.48 9.32
C ALA A 147 23.82 3.15 9.43
N GLY A 148 24.67 4.16 9.44
CA GLY A 148 26.12 4.01 9.40
C GLY A 148 26.86 4.73 10.50
N ASN A 149 27.96 4.13 10.91
CA ASN A 149 29.03 4.46 11.86
C ASN A 149 28.71 4.09 13.33
N PRO A 150 29.48 3.21 13.98
CA PRO A 150 30.68 2.57 13.42
C PRO A 150 30.39 1.33 12.54
N VAL A 151 29.17 0.83 12.53
CA VAL A 151 28.77 -0.35 11.78
C VAL A 151 27.61 0.01 10.86
N TRP A 152 27.69 -0.41 9.61
CA TRP A 152 26.56 -0.29 8.68
C TRP A 152 25.51 -1.35 9.02
N ASN A 153 24.30 -0.89 9.23
CA ASN A 153 23.11 -1.73 9.32
C ASN A 153 22.19 -1.37 8.15
N THR A 154 21.83 -2.33 7.36
CA THR A 154 20.96 -2.14 6.20
C THR A 154 19.77 -3.08 6.32
N ASN A 155 18.58 -2.50 6.26
CA ASN A 155 17.33 -3.23 6.24
C ASN A 155 16.63 -2.97 4.91
N ILE A 156 15.93 -3.98 4.43
CA ILE A 156 15.21 -3.95 3.16
C ILE A 156 13.79 -4.42 3.44
N THR A 157 12.81 -3.68 2.97
CA THR A 157 11.40 -4.08 3.02
C THR A 157 10.79 -4.01 1.62
N GLU A 158 9.82 -4.88 1.37
CA GLU A 158 9.06 -4.91 0.12
C GLU A 158 7.58 -4.93 0.44
N ARG A 159 6.78 -4.22 -0.35
CA ARG A 159 5.34 -4.12 -0.18
C ARG A 159 4.63 -4.02 -1.50
N GLY A 160 3.56 -4.78 -1.66
CA GLY A 160 2.65 -4.65 -2.78
C GLY A 160 1.52 -3.66 -2.47
N PHE A 161 1.14 -2.89 -3.46
CA PHE A 161 -0.06 -2.06 -3.43
C PHE A 161 -0.94 -2.45 -4.62
N ASN A 162 -2.16 -2.87 -4.35
CA ASN A 162 -3.08 -3.35 -5.39
C ASN A 162 -4.43 -2.68 -5.24
N ALA A 163 -4.90 -2.01 -6.27
CA ALA A 163 -6.10 -1.21 -6.18
C ALA A 163 -7.06 -1.40 -7.36
N ASP A 164 -8.36 -1.36 -7.06
CA ASP A 164 -9.44 -1.26 -8.04
C ASP A 164 -9.59 0.20 -8.50
N LEU A 165 -9.30 0.46 -9.75
CA LEU A 165 -9.40 1.81 -10.34
C LEU A 165 -10.84 2.33 -10.43
N LEU A 166 -11.84 1.45 -10.31
CA LEU A 166 -13.25 1.84 -10.41
C LEU A 166 -13.88 2.17 -9.05
N THR A 167 -13.36 1.58 -7.97
CA THR A 167 -13.92 1.74 -6.63
C THR A 167 -12.98 2.46 -5.67
N GLY A 168 -11.68 2.43 -5.94
CA GLY A 168 -10.64 2.89 -5.02
C GLY A 168 -10.36 1.88 -3.89
N GLU A 169 -10.90 0.67 -3.98
CA GLU A 169 -10.64 -0.40 -3.03
C GLU A 169 -9.20 -0.88 -3.16
N ILE A 170 -8.52 -1.06 -2.03
CA ILE A 170 -7.18 -1.62 -1.95
C ILE A 170 -7.30 -3.04 -1.46
N TYR A 171 -6.55 -3.94 -2.07
CA TYR A 171 -6.59 -5.36 -1.79
C TYR A 171 -5.32 -5.82 -1.09
N GLU A 172 -5.48 -6.42 0.07
CA GLU A 172 -4.45 -7.16 0.78
C GLU A 172 -4.41 -8.63 0.31
N LEU A 173 -3.34 -9.34 0.62
CA LEU A 173 -3.16 -10.74 0.20
C LEU A 173 -4.32 -11.64 0.69
N THR A 174 -4.74 -11.45 1.93
CA THR A 174 -5.85 -12.22 2.56
C THR A 174 -7.22 -11.88 2.03
N ASP A 175 -7.39 -10.73 1.35
CA ASP A 175 -8.64 -10.41 0.67
C ASP A 175 -8.84 -11.27 -0.57
N ILE A 176 -7.76 -11.67 -1.21
CA ILE A 176 -7.79 -12.35 -2.51
C ILE A 176 -7.49 -13.85 -2.44
N LEU A 177 -6.77 -14.30 -1.40
CA LEU A 177 -6.38 -15.70 -1.22
C LEU A 177 -6.73 -16.23 0.16
N GLU A 178 -7.18 -17.47 0.22
CA GLU A 178 -7.27 -18.26 1.44
C GLU A 178 -5.87 -18.78 1.79
N ILE A 179 -5.21 -18.15 2.75
CA ILE A 179 -3.89 -18.55 3.24
C ILE A 179 -4.08 -19.68 4.24
N ASN A 180 -3.79 -20.89 3.81
CA ASN A 180 -3.92 -22.11 4.60
C ASN A 180 -2.70 -23.03 4.36
N ARG A 181 -2.70 -24.22 4.94
CA ARG A 181 -1.59 -25.16 4.84
C ARG A 181 -1.31 -25.57 3.38
N GLU A 182 -2.34 -25.88 2.64
CA GLU A 182 -2.22 -26.28 1.23
C GLU A 182 -1.66 -25.15 0.36
N PHE A 183 -2.02 -23.91 0.68
CA PHE A 183 -1.40 -22.73 0.04
C PHE A 183 0.11 -22.63 0.38
N MET A 184 0.50 -22.88 1.63
CA MET A 184 1.91 -22.82 2.03
C MET A 184 2.73 -23.94 1.38
N ASP A 185 2.16 -25.13 1.20
CA ASP A 185 2.80 -26.21 0.44
C ASP A 185 3.08 -25.81 -1.02
N LEU A 186 2.11 -25.16 -1.69
CA LEU A 186 2.30 -24.61 -3.03
C LEU A 186 3.35 -23.51 -3.06
N TRP A 187 3.19 -22.52 -2.19
CA TRP A 187 4.05 -21.33 -2.15
C TRP A 187 5.49 -21.71 -1.84
N GLY A 188 5.70 -22.58 -0.84
CA GLY A 188 7.01 -23.09 -0.47
C GLY A 188 7.69 -23.87 -1.61
N ALA A 189 6.92 -24.72 -2.31
CA ALA A 189 7.46 -25.44 -3.48
C ALA A 189 7.90 -24.47 -4.59
N CYS A 190 7.09 -23.43 -4.90
CA CYS A 190 7.46 -22.40 -5.88
C CYS A 190 8.71 -21.63 -5.44
N TYR A 191 8.80 -21.26 -4.16
CA TYR A 191 9.95 -20.54 -3.61
C TYR A 191 11.24 -21.37 -3.74
N CYS A 192 11.23 -22.62 -3.27
CA CYS A 192 12.40 -23.50 -3.32
C CYS A 192 12.82 -23.80 -4.76
N GLU A 193 11.86 -23.99 -5.69
CA GLU A 193 12.17 -24.16 -7.11
C GLU A 193 12.88 -22.94 -7.71
N GLN A 194 12.44 -21.74 -7.36
CA GLN A 194 12.98 -20.49 -7.93
C GLN A 194 14.30 -20.05 -7.29
N THR A 195 14.49 -20.30 -6.00
CA THR A 195 15.72 -19.95 -5.28
C THR A 195 16.79 -21.03 -5.33
N GLY A 196 16.40 -22.27 -5.57
CA GLY A 196 17.28 -23.44 -5.49
C GLY A 196 17.56 -23.89 -4.05
N GLU A 197 16.77 -23.42 -3.09
CA GLU A 197 16.82 -23.87 -1.70
C GLU A 197 16.22 -25.27 -1.53
N GLU A 198 16.59 -25.94 -0.43
CA GLU A 198 15.98 -27.22 -0.07
C GLU A 198 14.50 -27.02 0.31
N ALA A 199 13.70 -28.04 0.03
CA ALA A 199 12.28 -28.02 0.39
C ALA A 199 12.11 -27.90 1.91
N TRP A 200 11.27 -26.99 2.32
CA TRP A 200 10.96 -26.78 3.73
C TRP A 200 10.16 -27.96 4.31
N ASP A 201 10.46 -28.28 5.55
CA ASP A 201 9.74 -29.32 6.27
C ASP A 201 8.39 -28.81 6.83
N GLU A 202 7.66 -29.72 7.49
CA GLU A 202 6.33 -29.42 8.01
C GLU A 202 6.34 -28.36 9.14
N GLU A 203 7.40 -28.33 9.94
CA GLU A 203 7.55 -27.38 11.04
C GLU A 203 7.84 -25.97 10.48
N GLU A 204 8.73 -25.86 9.52
CA GLU A 204 9.06 -24.62 8.82
C GLU A 204 7.85 -24.02 8.10
N LEU A 205 7.09 -24.84 7.35
CA LEU A 205 5.88 -24.38 6.67
C LEU A 205 4.77 -23.96 7.64
N THR A 206 4.69 -24.61 8.80
CA THR A 206 3.73 -24.20 9.84
C THR A 206 4.11 -22.87 10.46
N LEU A 207 5.39 -22.66 10.70
CA LEU A 207 5.91 -21.39 11.18
C LEU A 207 5.67 -20.26 10.17
N LEU A 208 5.96 -20.48 8.90
CA LEU A 208 5.70 -19.51 7.83
C LEU A 208 4.21 -19.19 7.71
N LEU A 209 3.32 -20.17 7.84
CA LEU A 209 1.87 -19.92 7.84
C LEU A 209 1.48 -18.96 8.97
N SER A 210 2.00 -19.16 10.18
CA SER A 210 1.72 -18.25 11.30
C SER A 210 2.22 -16.84 11.05
N TRP A 211 3.30 -16.69 10.29
CA TRP A 211 3.86 -15.39 9.90
C TRP A 211 3.00 -14.70 8.83
N PHE A 212 2.54 -15.44 7.83
CA PHE A 212 1.61 -14.92 6.83
C PHE A 212 0.27 -14.49 7.45
N LEU A 213 -0.21 -15.22 8.46
CA LEU A 213 -1.44 -14.88 9.18
C LEU A 213 -1.21 -13.86 10.33
N GLN A 214 0.04 -13.50 10.58
CA GLN A 214 0.41 -12.60 11.68
C GLN A 214 -0.10 -13.09 13.06
N GLU A 215 -0.01 -14.39 13.31
CA GLU A 215 -0.53 -15.03 14.54
C GLU A 215 0.57 -15.34 15.55
N ASP A 216 1.83 -15.29 15.14
CA ASP A 216 2.99 -15.62 16.00
C ASP A 216 3.38 -14.44 16.89
N GLU A 217 3.03 -14.51 18.19
CA GLU A 217 3.35 -13.47 19.16
C GLU A 217 4.85 -13.38 19.51
N GLU A 218 5.60 -14.47 19.38
CA GLU A 218 7.06 -14.46 19.59
C GLU A 218 7.74 -13.76 18.42
N LEU A 219 7.26 -14.00 17.21
CA LEU A 219 7.75 -13.30 16.01
C LEU A 219 7.45 -11.81 16.10
N LYS A 220 6.22 -11.41 16.48
CA LYS A 220 5.83 -10.00 16.63
C LYS A 220 6.70 -9.22 17.61
N ALA A 221 7.33 -9.90 18.56
CA ALA A 221 8.30 -9.30 19.46
C ALA A 221 9.64 -8.97 18.81
N VAL A 222 9.92 -9.53 17.63
CA VAL A 222 11.20 -9.40 16.93
C VAL A 222 11.03 -8.76 15.57
N TYR A 223 9.96 -9.13 14.83
CA TYR A 223 9.65 -8.67 13.50
C TYR A 223 8.21 -8.20 13.36
N GLU A 224 8.01 -7.16 12.57
CA GLU A 224 6.75 -6.86 11.94
C GLU A 224 6.66 -7.68 10.66
N SER A 225 5.73 -8.62 10.63
CA SER A 225 5.45 -9.48 9.49
C SER A 225 4.45 -8.79 8.57
N ARG A 226 4.78 -8.69 7.28
CA ARG A 226 3.96 -8.03 6.26
C ARG A 226 3.82 -8.92 5.03
N PRO A 227 2.78 -9.73 4.96
CA PRO A 227 2.43 -10.42 3.72
C PRO A 227 2.11 -9.41 2.63
N PHE A 228 2.56 -9.68 1.42
CA PHE A 228 2.29 -8.81 0.27
C PHE A 228 2.08 -9.61 -1.01
N PHE A 229 1.47 -8.97 -1.98
CA PHE A 229 1.45 -9.47 -3.34
C PHE A 229 1.46 -8.30 -4.33
N TYR A 230 1.85 -8.58 -5.55
CA TYR A 230 1.60 -7.72 -6.69
C TYR A 230 1.45 -8.54 -7.97
N VAL A 231 0.77 -7.97 -8.96
CA VAL A 231 0.61 -8.56 -10.29
C VAL A 231 1.74 -8.07 -11.16
N THR A 232 2.38 -8.97 -11.91
CA THR A 232 3.44 -8.62 -12.85
C THR A 232 2.89 -8.23 -14.22
N GLU A 233 3.71 -7.62 -15.06
CA GLU A 233 3.39 -7.35 -16.48
C GLU A 233 3.01 -8.63 -17.25
N ASN A 234 3.56 -9.78 -16.87
CA ASN A 234 3.23 -11.09 -17.43
C ASN A 234 1.92 -11.67 -16.88
N LYS A 235 1.20 -10.91 -16.03
CA LYS A 235 -0.04 -11.34 -15.39
C LYS A 235 0.13 -12.54 -14.46
N GLU A 236 1.30 -12.69 -13.87
CA GLU A 236 1.62 -13.61 -12.80
C GLU A 236 1.57 -12.87 -11.47
N PHE A 237 1.59 -13.59 -10.37
CA PHE A 237 1.54 -13.03 -9.03
C PHE A 237 2.89 -13.21 -8.35
N VAL A 238 3.49 -12.13 -7.88
CA VAL A 238 4.51 -12.24 -6.84
C VAL A 238 3.75 -12.26 -5.51
N VAL A 239 4.01 -13.27 -4.71
CA VAL A 239 3.47 -13.40 -3.36
C VAL A 239 4.64 -13.53 -2.40
N GLY A 240 4.65 -12.70 -1.39
CA GLY A 240 5.78 -12.62 -0.48
C GLY A 240 5.41 -12.24 0.95
N LEU A 241 6.46 -12.30 1.75
CA LEU A 241 6.48 -11.93 3.15
C LEU A 241 7.70 -11.05 3.41
N SER A 242 7.48 -9.82 3.86
CA SER A 242 8.52 -8.93 4.35
C SER A 242 8.56 -8.99 5.87
N LEU A 243 9.74 -9.28 6.43
CA LEU A 243 9.99 -9.30 7.86
C LEU A 243 10.86 -8.11 8.23
N ASP A 244 10.28 -7.16 8.96
CA ASP A 244 10.91 -5.92 9.32
C ASP A 244 11.23 -5.90 10.82
N PRO A 245 12.50 -5.70 11.23
CA PRO A 245 12.88 -5.78 12.63
C PRO A 245 12.16 -4.73 13.48
N VAL A 246 11.62 -5.15 14.60
CA VAL A 246 11.01 -4.27 15.60
C VAL A 246 12.04 -3.89 16.65
N LEU A 247 12.25 -2.60 16.84
CA LEU A 247 13.19 -2.10 17.85
C LEU A 247 12.51 -1.98 19.20
N TYR A 248 12.70 -2.98 20.05
CA TYR A 248 12.34 -2.94 21.47
C TYR A 248 13.58 -2.73 22.34
N GLY A 249 13.92 -1.46 22.61
CA GLY A 249 14.73 -1.06 23.77
C GLY A 249 16.16 -1.59 23.95
N ALA A 250 16.58 -2.56 23.18
CA ALA A 250 17.92 -3.11 23.20
C ALA A 250 18.50 -3.08 21.79
N ILE A 251 19.63 -2.40 21.66
CA ILE A 251 20.42 -2.36 20.42
C ILE A 251 21.05 -3.75 20.28
N THR A 252 20.43 -4.60 19.52
CA THR A 252 21.08 -5.82 19.04
C THR A 252 21.45 -5.64 17.59
N TYR A 253 22.64 -6.05 17.21
CA TYR A 253 23.12 -6.02 15.81
C TYR A 253 22.39 -6.99 14.89
N GLU A 254 21.40 -7.70 15.40
CA GLU A 254 20.51 -8.64 14.75
C GLU A 254 19.12 -8.52 15.42
N PRO A 255 18.04 -8.61 14.68
CA PRO A 255 17.88 -9.22 13.37
C PRO A 255 17.98 -8.24 12.20
N THR A 256 18.35 -8.75 11.02
CA THR A 256 18.23 -8.05 9.75
C THR A 256 16.86 -8.32 9.14
N SER A 257 16.34 -7.38 8.37
CA SER A 257 15.12 -7.59 7.57
C SER A 257 15.28 -8.79 6.61
N ARG A 258 14.18 -9.42 6.29
CA ARG A 258 14.13 -10.52 5.32
C ARG A 258 12.93 -10.34 4.41
N ILE A 259 13.14 -10.62 3.14
CA ILE A 259 12.08 -10.70 2.14
C ILE A 259 12.09 -12.12 1.59
N LEU A 260 10.96 -12.78 1.67
CA LEU A 260 10.71 -14.09 1.07
C LEU A 260 9.60 -13.88 0.04
N SER A 261 9.91 -14.01 -1.24
CA SER A 261 8.92 -13.83 -2.30
C SER A 261 9.13 -14.80 -3.44
N THR A 262 8.06 -15.18 -4.11
CA THR A 262 8.09 -16.10 -5.25
C THR A 262 7.00 -15.76 -6.24
N VAL A 263 7.21 -16.09 -7.50
CA VAL A 263 6.24 -15.95 -8.58
C VAL A 263 5.31 -17.16 -8.59
N VAL A 264 4.00 -16.92 -8.53
CA VAL A 264 2.98 -17.97 -8.61
C VAL A 264 2.06 -17.70 -9.80
N LYS A 265 1.77 -18.72 -10.59
CA LYS A 265 0.91 -18.58 -11.74
C LYS A 265 -0.57 -18.49 -11.34
N PRO A 266 -1.39 -17.72 -12.07
CA PRO A 266 -2.82 -17.57 -11.74
C PRO A 266 -3.61 -18.87 -11.68
N GLN A 267 -3.19 -19.88 -12.46
CA GLN A 267 -3.82 -21.20 -12.49
C GLN A 267 -3.54 -22.00 -11.21
N GLU A 268 -2.36 -21.83 -10.63
CA GLU A 268 -1.94 -22.47 -9.40
C GLU A 268 -2.68 -21.88 -8.19
N LEU A 269 -3.00 -20.59 -8.26
CA LEU A 269 -3.78 -19.89 -7.23
C LEU A 269 -5.29 -20.21 -7.27
N ALA A 270 -5.78 -20.83 -8.33
CA ALA A 270 -7.22 -21.05 -8.52
C ALA A 270 -7.93 -21.75 -7.34
N PRO A 271 -7.34 -22.76 -6.65
CA PRO A 271 -7.97 -23.41 -5.51
C PRO A 271 -8.11 -22.53 -4.27
N PHE A 272 -7.31 -21.45 -4.18
CA PHE A 272 -7.20 -20.60 -3.00
C PHE A 272 -7.90 -19.25 -3.16
N LYS A 273 -8.51 -18.99 -4.31
CA LYS A 273 -9.21 -17.73 -4.57
C LYS A 273 -10.37 -17.53 -3.61
N THR A 274 -10.40 -16.35 -2.99
CA THR A 274 -11.58 -15.90 -2.24
C THR A 274 -12.68 -15.42 -3.18
N GLY A 275 -13.83 -15.02 -2.62
CA GLY A 275 -14.92 -14.36 -3.36
C GLY A 275 -14.67 -12.88 -3.66
N SER A 276 -13.44 -12.39 -3.59
CA SER A 276 -13.09 -10.98 -3.79
C SER A 276 -13.42 -10.49 -5.20
N GLU A 277 -13.90 -9.24 -5.30
CA GLU A 277 -14.09 -8.55 -6.60
C GLU A 277 -12.77 -8.37 -7.37
N PHE A 278 -11.63 -8.46 -6.69
CA PHE A 278 -10.31 -8.44 -7.32
C PHE A 278 -10.21 -9.42 -8.51
N TRP A 279 -10.68 -10.64 -8.33
CA TRP A 279 -10.58 -11.67 -9.37
C TRP A 279 -11.41 -11.34 -10.61
N ASP A 280 -12.58 -10.73 -10.44
CA ASP A 280 -13.40 -10.24 -11.54
C ASP A 280 -12.68 -9.09 -12.30
N ARG A 281 -12.05 -8.17 -11.57
CA ARG A 281 -11.23 -7.10 -12.16
C ARG A 281 -10.01 -7.63 -12.88
N TYR A 282 -9.32 -8.59 -12.27
CA TYR A 282 -8.16 -9.24 -12.87
C TYR A 282 -8.51 -9.96 -14.18
N GLU A 283 -9.58 -10.77 -14.21
CA GLU A 283 -10.00 -11.47 -15.41
C GLU A 283 -10.48 -10.51 -16.52
N LYS A 284 -11.17 -9.43 -16.18
CA LYS A 284 -11.54 -8.38 -17.12
C LYS A 284 -10.31 -7.68 -17.70
N SER A 285 -9.33 -7.34 -16.87
CA SER A 285 -8.05 -6.77 -17.31
C SER A 285 -7.31 -7.71 -18.27
N ARG A 286 -7.28 -8.99 -17.92
CA ARG A 286 -6.64 -10.03 -18.71
C ARG A 286 -7.30 -10.25 -20.08
N ALA A 287 -8.62 -10.21 -20.12
CA ALA A 287 -9.41 -10.35 -21.35
C ALA A 287 -9.28 -9.12 -22.26
N ALA A 288 -9.15 -7.94 -21.72
CA ALA A 288 -8.95 -6.70 -22.48
C ALA A 288 -7.60 -6.64 -23.18
N GLY A 289 -6.61 -7.41 -22.75
CA GLY A 289 -5.32 -7.58 -23.43
C GLY A 289 -4.36 -6.38 -23.35
N GLU A 290 -4.78 -5.27 -22.77
CA GLU A 290 -4.01 -4.03 -22.70
C GLU A 290 -3.45 -3.80 -21.31
N VAL A 291 -2.13 -3.82 -21.20
CA VAL A 291 -1.40 -3.12 -20.15
C VAL A 291 -1.13 -1.71 -20.69
N LEU A 292 -1.59 -0.69 -19.99
CA LEU A 292 -1.37 0.68 -20.42
C LEU A 292 0.10 1.04 -20.18
N PRO A 293 0.73 1.84 -21.06
CA PRO A 293 2.11 2.25 -20.86
C PRO A 293 2.20 3.16 -19.61
N CYS A 294 3.20 2.93 -18.75
CA CYS A 294 3.57 3.84 -17.69
C CYS A 294 4.47 4.94 -18.26
N GLU A 295 4.10 6.20 -18.06
CA GLU A 295 4.96 7.32 -18.41
C GLU A 295 5.87 7.68 -17.23
N ASP A 296 7.18 7.42 -17.38
CA ASP A 296 8.19 7.85 -16.40
C ASP A 296 8.42 9.36 -16.51
N LYS A 297 7.61 10.14 -15.81
CA LYS A 297 7.86 11.56 -15.60
C LYS A 297 8.20 11.77 -14.12
N VAL A 298 9.47 11.93 -13.86
CA VAL A 298 9.95 12.27 -12.52
C VAL A 298 9.65 13.75 -12.26
N LYS A 299 8.81 14.01 -11.27
CA LYS A 299 8.60 15.34 -10.70
C LYS A 299 9.34 15.43 -9.39
N ASN A 300 10.49 16.12 -9.40
CA ASN A 300 11.25 16.36 -8.18
C ASN A 300 10.52 17.39 -7.31
N ILE A 301 10.09 16.96 -6.12
CA ILE A 301 9.61 17.86 -5.08
C ILE A 301 10.79 18.12 -4.14
N TRP A 302 11.38 19.29 -4.24
CA TRP A 302 12.47 19.70 -3.35
C TRP A 302 11.88 20.27 -2.05
N LEU A 303 12.08 19.61 -0.95
CA LEU A 303 11.89 20.23 0.37
C LEU A 303 13.19 20.95 0.73
N GLY A 304 13.16 22.26 0.62
CA GLY A 304 14.33 23.13 0.70
C GLY A 304 15.27 22.90 1.88
N GLU A 305 16.47 23.43 1.74
CA GLU A 305 17.50 23.47 2.78
C GLU A 305 16.90 23.85 4.14
N GLY A 306 17.14 23.08 5.18
CA GLY A 306 16.77 23.41 6.55
C GLY A 306 15.44 22.84 7.06
N ALA A 307 14.73 22.02 6.30
CA ALA A 307 13.73 21.13 6.88
C ALA A 307 14.44 19.96 7.60
N GLY A 308 15.35 20.31 8.51
CA GLY A 308 16.01 19.33 9.35
C GLY A 308 14.95 18.56 10.12
N ILE A 309 14.95 17.25 9.98
CA ILE A 309 14.00 16.31 10.59
C ILE A 309 13.84 16.53 12.09
N TRP A 310 14.88 17.06 12.72
CA TRP A 310 14.93 17.35 14.15
C TRP A 310 14.18 18.63 14.59
N ASN A 311 13.68 19.45 13.67
CA ASN A 311 12.81 20.59 14.01
C ASN A 311 11.38 20.20 14.35
N TYR A 312 11.05 18.91 14.26
CA TYR A 312 9.74 18.32 14.64
C TYR A 312 9.79 17.57 15.99
N PHE A 313 10.88 17.70 16.76
CA PHE A 313 11.04 17.10 18.08
C PHE A 313 10.88 18.08 19.22
#